data_c468ef6d0739e4580dfa67eefc4edd9d
#
_entry.id   c468ef6d0739e4580dfa67eefc4edd9d
#
_cell.length_a   1.000
_cell.length_b   1.000
_cell.length_c   1.000
_cell.angle_alpha   90.00
_cell.angle_beta   90.00
_cell.angle_gamma   90.00
#
_symmetry.space_group_name_H-M   'P 1'
#
loop_
_entity.id
_entity.type
_entity.pdbx_description
1 polymer ?
#
loop_
_entity_poly.entity_id
_entity_poly.type
_entity_poly.pdbx_seq_one_letter_code
_entity_poly.pdbx_strand_id
1 'polypeptide(L)'
;MSSAPDPRGPEVGFDELAGALEAGAPLVDVRMPDEYAVVHVPEALLIPLPELAQRSQEVPKGQRVYVICASGGRSLTAAEALNKAGWDAVSVAGGTKGWAAEGRPVSRGPQG
;
A
#
# COMPACT_ATOMS: atom_id res chain seq x y z
N MET A 1 -16.44 0.04 -22.97
CA MET A 1 -16.91 -1.07 -22.17
C MET A 1 -16.41 -0.89 -20.75
N SER A 2 -17.29 -0.95 -19.85
CA SER A 2 -16.89 -0.83 -18.47
C SER A 2 -16.87 -2.23 -17.87
N SER A 3 -15.92 -2.48 -17.05
CA SER A 3 -15.90 -3.66 -16.23
C SER A 3 -16.42 -3.31 -14.86
N ALA A 4 -17.03 -4.28 -14.22
CA ALA A 4 -17.41 -4.10 -12.83
C ALA A 4 -16.14 -3.87 -12.02
N PRO A 5 -16.19 -3.06 -10.96
CA PRO A 5 -15.05 -2.93 -10.07
C PRO A 5 -14.69 -4.29 -9.50
N ASP A 6 -13.41 -4.55 -9.35
CA ASP A 6 -12.95 -5.76 -8.68
C ASP A 6 -13.52 -5.72 -7.26
N PRO A 7 -14.22 -6.78 -6.80
CA PRO A 7 -14.78 -6.79 -5.44
C PRO A 7 -13.71 -6.67 -4.36
N ARG A 8 -12.45 -6.93 -4.71
CA ARG A 8 -11.33 -6.76 -3.78
C ARG A 8 -10.68 -5.39 -3.88
N GLY A 9 -11.25 -4.49 -4.72
CA GLY A 9 -10.69 -3.18 -4.97
C GLY A 9 -9.73 -3.15 -6.13
N PRO A 10 -9.41 -1.96 -6.65
CA PRO A 10 -8.49 -1.82 -7.77
C PRO A 10 -7.06 -2.11 -7.38
N GLU A 11 -6.29 -2.57 -8.38
CA GLU A 11 -4.85 -2.77 -8.24
C GLU A 11 -4.12 -1.87 -9.22
N VAL A 12 -2.91 -1.47 -8.83
CA VAL A 12 -2.04 -0.67 -9.69
C VAL A 12 -0.67 -1.33 -9.76
N GLY A 13 0.07 -1.00 -10.80
CA GLY A 13 1.42 -1.51 -10.99
C GLY A 13 2.47 -0.58 -10.40
N PHE A 14 3.74 -0.99 -10.54
CA PHE A 14 4.85 -0.26 -9.94
C PHE A 14 5.13 1.08 -10.61
N ASP A 15 4.88 1.20 -11.92
CA ASP A 15 5.11 2.47 -12.59
C ASP A 15 4.15 3.53 -12.09
N GLU A 16 2.89 3.15 -11.87
CA GLU A 16 1.94 4.09 -11.31
C GLU A 16 2.33 4.47 -9.87
N LEU A 17 2.75 3.48 -9.07
CA LEU A 17 3.18 3.77 -7.72
C LEU A 17 4.37 4.71 -7.70
N ALA A 18 5.37 4.45 -8.55
CA ALA A 18 6.56 5.30 -8.61
C ALA A 18 6.19 6.74 -8.93
N GLY A 19 5.34 6.96 -9.92
CA GLY A 19 4.89 8.30 -10.26
C GLY A 19 4.11 8.96 -9.14
N ALA A 20 3.25 8.19 -8.47
CA ALA A 20 2.46 8.72 -7.36
C ALA A 20 3.35 9.13 -6.19
N LEU A 21 4.38 8.34 -5.87
CA LEU A 21 5.31 8.68 -4.79
C LEU A 21 6.08 9.95 -5.10
N GLU A 22 6.48 10.15 -6.35
CA GLU A 22 7.13 11.39 -6.76
C GLU A 22 6.21 12.60 -6.57
N ALA A 23 4.92 12.38 -6.72
CA ALA A 23 3.93 13.45 -6.53
C ALA A 23 3.50 13.60 -5.06
N GLY A 24 4.07 12.83 -4.16
CA GLY A 24 3.79 12.95 -2.73
C GLY A 24 2.60 12.15 -2.23
N ALA A 25 2.13 11.17 -3.00
CA ALA A 25 0.98 10.37 -2.59
C ALA A 25 1.30 9.52 -1.35
N PRO A 26 0.32 9.29 -0.47
CA PRO A 26 0.53 8.44 0.70
C PRO A 26 0.62 6.96 0.31
N LEU A 27 1.53 6.25 0.98
CA LEU A 27 1.68 4.82 0.82
C LEU A 27 1.63 4.18 2.20
N VAL A 28 0.77 3.19 2.37
CA VAL A 28 0.61 2.46 3.63
C VAL A 28 1.09 1.03 3.42
N ASP A 29 2.01 0.59 4.28
CA ASP A 29 2.51 -0.79 4.28
C ASP A 29 1.80 -1.54 5.39
N VAL A 30 1.06 -2.59 5.03
CA VAL A 30 0.22 -3.32 5.98
C VAL A 30 0.83 -4.64 6.44
N ARG A 31 2.14 -4.79 6.26
CA ARG A 31 2.88 -5.95 6.75
C ARG A 31 3.19 -5.79 8.23
N MET A 32 3.84 -6.79 8.80
CA MET A 32 4.25 -6.72 10.19
C MET A 32 5.57 -5.95 10.35
N PRO A 33 5.86 -5.44 11.56
CA PRO A 33 7.07 -4.62 11.75
C PRO A 33 8.39 -5.31 11.39
N ASP A 34 8.50 -6.61 11.61
CA ASP A 34 9.72 -7.34 11.26
C ASP A 34 9.93 -7.41 9.75
N GLU A 35 8.86 -7.58 8.99
CA GLU A 35 8.93 -7.55 7.52
C GLU A 35 9.37 -6.18 7.03
N TYR A 36 8.76 -5.15 7.59
CA TYR A 36 9.05 -3.77 7.22
C TYR A 36 10.51 -3.40 7.50
N ALA A 37 11.04 -3.84 8.66
CA ALA A 37 12.40 -3.52 9.04
C ALA A 37 13.44 -4.13 8.10
N VAL A 38 13.13 -5.29 7.52
CA VAL A 38 14.05 -5.95 6.57
C VAL A 38 14.16 -5.12 5.29
N VAL A 39 13.04 -4.74 4.72
CA VAL A 39 13.02 -3.94 3.50
C VAL A 39 11.60 -3.36 3.32
N HIS A 40 11.51 -2.11 2.90
CA HIS A 40 10.23 -1.50 2.56
C HIS A 40 10.42 -0.40 1.51
N VAL A 41 9.33 -0.02 0.87
CA VAL A 41 9.35 1.10 -0.07
C VAL A 41 9.58 2.38 0.73
N PRO A 42 10.49 3.26 0.29
CA PRO A 42 10.80 4.46 1.07
C PRO A 42 9.56 5.28 1.39
N GLU A 43 9.50 5.78 2.62
CA GLU A 43 8.45 6.67 3.13
C GLU A 43 7.09 6.01 3.32
N ALA A 44 7.00 4.68 3.18
CA ALA A 44 5.76 3.98 3.47
C ALA A 44 5.44 4.08 4.97
N LEU A 45 4.17 4.38 5.27
CA LEU A 45 3.69 4.41 6.66
C LEU A 45 3.29 3.01 7.06
N LEU A 46 3.93 2.48 8.09
CA LEU A 46 3.62 1.12 8.56
C LEU A 46 2.37 1.13 9.43
N ILE A 47 1.34 0.45 8.97
CA ILE A 47 0.15 0.14 9.77
C ILE A 47 -0.18 -1.31 9.51
N PRO A 48 0.24 -2.24 10.38
CA PRO A 48 -0.06 -3.65 10.17
C PRO A 48 -1.55 -3.90 10.00
N LEU A 49 -1.90 -4.82 9.12
CA LEU A 49 -3.30 -5.07 8.80
C LEU A 49 -4.19 -5.25 10.04
N PRO A 50 -3.78 -6.01 11.08
CA PRO A 50 -4.62 -6.15 12.26
C PRO A 50 -4.88 -4.85 13.02
N GLU A 51 -4.06 -3.83 12.80
CA GLU A 51 -4.19 -2.54 13.47
C GLU A 51 -4.89 -1.48 12.63
N LEU A 52 -5.19 -1.81 11.37
CA LEU A 52 -5.67 -0.81 10.42
C LEU A 52 -6.96 -0.14 10.87
N ALA A 53 -7.91 -0.91 11.37
CA ALA A 53 -9.19 -0.35 11.79
C ALA A 53 -9.02 0.66 12.93
N GLN A 54 -8.12 0.38 13.86
CA GLN A 54 -7.89 1.25 15.01
C GLN A 54 -7.05 2.47 14.66
N ARG A 55 -6.24 2.35 13.61
CA ARG A 55 -5.30 3.40 13.22
C ARG A 55 -5.65 4.07 11.90
N SER A 56 -6.86 3.85 11.40
CA SER A 56 -7.24 4.38 10.08
C SER A 56 -7.18 5.91 10.03
N GLN A 57 -7.36 6.60 11.17
CA GLN A 57 -7.27 8.06 11.20
C GLN A 57 -5.87 8.56 10.86
N GLU A 58 -4.85 7.69 10.88
CA GLU A 58 -3.50 8.07 10.45
C GLU A 58 -3.37 8.09 8.94
N VAL A 59 -4.34 7.52 8.21
CA VAL A 59 -4.31 7.46 6.76
C VAL A 59 -4.96 8.72 6.18
N PRO A 60 -4.24 9.47 5.34
CA PRO A 60 -4.81 10.68 4.75
C PRO A 60 -6.08 10.37 3.95
N LYS A 61 -7.05 11.27 3.99
CA LYS A 61 -8.28 11.20 3.20
C LYS A 61 -8.30 12.34 2.19
N GLY A 62 -9.14 12.21 1.17
CA GLY A 62 -9.28 13.26 0.17
C GLY A 62 -8.32 13.12 -0.99
N GLN A 63 -7.53 12.07 -1.01
CA GLN A 63 -6.62 11.75 -2.11
C GLN A 63 -6.45 10.25 -2.18
N ARG A 64 -5.93 9.78 -3.32
CA ARG A 64 -5.72 8.34 -3.48
C ARG A 64 -4.61 7.86 -2.57
N VAL A 65 -4.88 6.75 -1.87
CA VAL A 65 -3.95 6.10 -0.95
C VAL A 65 -3.49 4.79 -1.58
N TYR A 66 -2.20 4.59 -1.61
CA TYR A 66 -1.61 3.34 -2.12
C TYR A 66 -1.32 2.42 -0.93
N VAL A 67 -1.65 1.14 -1.08
CA VAL A 67 -1.50 0.15 -0.01
C VAL A 67 -0.64 -0.99 -0.54
N ILE A 68 0.39 -1.36 0.21
CA ILE A 68 1.34 -2.38 -0.22
C ILE A 68 1.52 -3.43 0.87
N CYS A 69 1.72 -4.68 0.47
CA CYS A 69 2.12 -5.75 1.37
C CYS A 69 3.27 -6.53 0.73
N ALA A 70 3.48 -7.78 1.11
CA ALA A 70 4.60 -8.54 0.56
C ALA A 70 4.40 -8.89 -0.91
N SER A 71 3.20 -9.38 -1.27
CA SER A 71 2.94 -9.87 -2.62
C SER A 71 1.59 -9.44 -3.21
N GLY A 72 0.74 -8.79 -2.43
CA GLY A 72 -0.52 -8.22 -2.93
C GLY A 72 -1.78 -8.66 -2.22
N GLY A 73 -1.77 -9.74 -1.45
CA GLY A 73 -3.00 -10.27 -0.83
C GLY A 73 -3.52 -9.44 0.32
N ARG A 74 -2.66 -9.15 1.28
CA ARG A 74 -3.06 -8.35 2.46
C ARG A 74 -3.43 -6.92 2.06
N SER A 75 -2.74 -6.37 1.07
CA SER A 75 -3.03 -5.01 0.62
C SER A 75 -4.36 -4.90 -0.10
N LEU A 76 -4.79 -5.97 -0.81
CA LEU A 76 -6.14 -6.00 -1.39
C LEU A 76 -7.20 -5.96 -0.30
N THR A 77 -7.03 -6.76 0.74
CA THR A 77 -7.96 -6.76 1.88
C THR A 77 -8.00 -5.38 2.55
N ALA A 78 -6.83 -4.78 2.76
CA ALA A 78 -6.74 -3.47 3.39
C ALA A 78 -7.39 -2.38 2.53
N ALA A 79 -7.11 -2.39 1.23
CA ALA A 79 -7.70 -1.39 0.33
C ALA A 79 -9.22 -1.53 0.30
N GLU A 80 -9.73 -2.76 0.28
CA GLU A 80 -11.17 -2.98 0.33
C GLU A 80 -11.79 -2.40 1.61
N ALA A 81 -11.15 -2.65 2.75
CA ALA A 81 -11.65 -2.13 4.03
C ALA A 81 -11.64 -0.60 4.05
N LEU A 82 -10.57 0.01 3.56
CA LEU A 82 -10.48 1.46 3.50
C LEU A 82 -11.54 2.05 2.58
N ASN A 83 -11.76 1.43 1.41
CA ASN A 83 -12.76 1.93 0.47
C ASN A 83 -14.17 1.84 1.06
N LYS A 84 -14.48 0.78 1.79
CA LYS A 84 -15.77 0.67 2.47
C LYS A 84 -15.96 1.76 3.53
N ALA A 85 -14.86 2.25 4.09
CA ALA A 85 -14.91 3.28 5.12
C ALA A 85 -14.76 4.70 4.55
N GLY A 86 -14.75 4.84 3.22
CA GLY A 86 -14.79 6.15 2.58
C GLY A 86 -13.48 6.66 2.01
N TRP A 87 -12.42 5.86 2.04
CA TRP A 87 -11.15 6.22 1.39
C TRP A 87 -11.17 5.85 -0.09
N ASP A 88 -10.25 6.42 -0.86
CA ASP A 88 -9.96 6.01 -2.22
C ASP A 88 -8.62 5.27 -2.17
N ALA A 89 -8.67 3.95 -1.97
CA ALA A 89 -7.48 3.14 -1.77
C ALA A 89 -7.30 2.13 -2.90
N VAL A 90 -6.04 1.93 -3.29
CA VAL A 90 -5.68 0.93 -4.30
C VAL A 90 -4.55 0.07 -3.78
N SER A 91 -4.54 -1.21 -4.18
CA SER A 91 -3.51 -2.15 -3.80
C SER A 91 -2.39 -2.16 -4.85
N VAL A 92 -1.15 -2.28 -4.39
CA VAL A 92 -0.01 -2.36 -5.30
C VAL A 92 0.24 -3.83 -5.64
N ALA A 93 -0.03 -4.19 -6.90
CA ALA A 93 0.18 -5.55 -7.37
C ALA A 93 1.66 -5.91 -7.32
N GLY A 94 1.98 -7.13 -6.89
CA GLY A 94 3.36 -7.59 -6.77
C GLY A 94 4.04 -7.24 -5.46
N GLY A 95 3.55 -6.23 -4.75
CA GLY A 95 4.01 -5.88 -3.42
C GLY A 95 5.48 -5.51 -3.30
N THR A 96 5.95 -5.46 -2.07
CA THR A 96 7.33 -5.10 -1.77
C THR A 96 8.32 -6.10 -2.38
N LYS A 97 7.95 -7.37 -2.45
CA LYS A 97 8.82 -8.38 -3.07
C LYS A 97 9.08 -8.09 -4.53
N GLY A 98 8.03 -7.77 -5.29
CA GLY A 98 8.18 -7.45 -6.71
C GLY A 98 8.91 -6.14 -6.92
N TRP A 99 8.60 -5.13 -6.11
CA TRP A 99 9.27 -3.84 -6.16
C TRP A 99 10.78 -3.98 -5.99
N ALA A 100 11.20 -4.71 -4.95
CA ALA A 100 12.62 -4.94 -4.67
C ALA A 100 13.28 -5.80 -5.76
N ALA A 101 12.56 -6.81 -6.26
CA ALA A 101 13.09 -7.68 -7.30
C ALA A 101 13.39 -6.93 -8.59
N GLU A 102 12.66 -5.84 -8.86
CA GLU A 102 12.91 -4.99 -10.03
C GLU A 102 14.07 -4.01 -9.81
N GLY A 103 14.69 -4.03 -8.63
CA GLY A 103 15.78 -3.12 -8.33
C GLY A 103 15.35 -1.70 -8.01
N ARG A 104 14.07 -1.48 -7.72
CA ARG A 104 13.58 -0.15 -7.36
C ARG A 104 14.06 0.25 -5.97
N PRO A 105 14.09 1.55 -5.66
CA PRO A 105 14.61 2.02 -4.36
C PRO A 105 13.88 1.41 -3.18
N VAL A 106 14.64 1.00 -2.17
CA VAL A 106 14.10 0.47 -0.92
C VAL A 106 14.81 1.11 0.27
N SER A 107 14.15 1.08 1.41
CA SER A 107 14.72 1.46 2.70
C SER A 107 14.75 0.24 3.61
N ARG A 108 15.58 0.31 4.63
CA ARG A 108 15.74 -0.77 5.62
C ARG A 108 15.68 -0.15 7.01
N GLY A 109 15.29 -0.97 8.00
CA GLY A 109 15.16 -0.51 9.37
C GLY A 109 13.72 -0.24 9.76
N PRO A 110 13.46 0.08 11.04
CA PRO A 110 12.10 0.19 11.57
C PRO A 110 11.38 1.47 11.20
N GLN A 111 12.03 2.41 10.53
CA GLN A 111 11.44 3.70 10.18
C GLN A 111 11.56 3.96 8.70
N GLY A 112 10.58 4.72 8.19
CA GLY A 112 10.51 5.04 6.77
C GLY A 112 11.73 5.64 6.18
#